data_354d2ce76856d765ea7a48980c7c9887
#
_entry.id   354d2ce76856d765ea7a48980c7c9887
#
_cell.length_a   1.000
_cell.length_b   1.000
_cell.length_c   1.000
_cell.angle_alpha   90.00
_cell.angle_beta   90.00
_cell.angle_gamma   90.00
#
_symmetry.space_group_name_H-M   'P 1'
#
loop_
_entity.id
_entity.type
_entity.pdbx_description
1 polymer ?
#
loop_
_entity_poly.entity_id
_entity_poly.type
_entity_poly.pdbx_seq_one_letter_code
_entity_poly.pdbx_strand_id
1 'polypeptide(L)'
;MESLLFTREDLKKLIVPLIIEQALALSIGLFDTLMVSSCGEAAVSGVSLVDSISVLLIQILSALATGGAVVCSQYIGKKMPERAKLSAGQLMLIMLLSAGTVMVVILLSYRFLLRAIFGQIDADVMQNAEIYFIISAISYPFLGVYNAGAALFRAIGNSKVSMYTSLVMNVINIGGNAVLIFGLKMGVLGAALATLTARIVSAIVMVVLLSRKDNPLCIATPGCMKPQRDVIGKILKIGIPSGVENGMFQIGKLLVSSLTATFGTAAIAANAVANSVAGFANIPGIAIGLAIVTVIGRCIGAGEKEQAKYYSKRLLGLAYAGMVLADLALFALVKPIIACFALSAEAARIATQLLVSFAICAALIWPLSFTLPNVLRAAGDAKYTMEVSVFSMWVFRVASSYFFAGTMGLGVLGVWIGMYVDWGFRTLLFVIRYRRGKWLEK
;
A
#
# COMPACT_ATOMS: atom_id res chain seq x y z
N MET A 1 1.89 30.98 22.27
CA MET A 1 1.90 29.85 21.33
C MET A 1 0.47 29.70 20.85
N GLU A 2 0.23 29.93 19.57
CA GLU A 2 -1.05 29.60 18.95
C GLU A 2 -1.39 28.14 19.24
N SER A 3 -2.69 27.86 19.45
CA SER A 3 -3.15 26.52 19.79
C SER A 3 -2.75 25.50 18.71
N LEU A 4 -2.06 24.44 19.11
CA LEU A 4 -1.67 23.35 18.21
C LEU A 4 -2.90 22.74 17.55
N LEU A 5 -2.88 22.54 16.23
CA LEU A 5 -3.99 21.95 15.45
C LEU A 5 -4.31 20.50 15.86
N PHE A 6 -3.34 19.77 16.40
CA PHE A 6 -3.51 18.40 16.87
C PHE A 6 -2.90 18.23 18.27
N THR A 7 -3.67 17.67 19.17
CA THR A 7 -3.18 17.24 20.49
C THR A 7 -2.41 15.92 20.40
N ARG A 8 -1.73 15.54 21.49
CA ARG A 8 -1.12 14.19 21.56
C ARG A 8 -2.16 13.07 21.46
N GLU A 9 -3.33 13.28 22.00
CA GLU A 9 -4.43 12.33 21.95
C GLU A 9 -4.98 12.17 20.53
N ASP A 10 -5.11 13.27 19.78
CA ASP A 10 -5.56 13.23 18.39
C ASP A 10 -4.61 12.41 17.52
N LEU A 11 -3.30 12.62 17.68
CA LEU A 11 -2.27 11.84 16.98
C LEU A 11 -2.34 10.35 17.37
N LYS A 12 -2.51 10.04 18.66
CA LYS A 12 -2.67 8.65 19.11
C LYS A 12 -3.92 8.00 18.55
N LYS A 13 -5.06 8.70 18.58
CA LYS A 13 -6.34 8.25 18.02
C LYS A 13 -6.27 8.04 16.50
N LEU A 14 -5.38 8.75 15.80
CA LEU A 14 -5.15 8.59 14.37
C LEU A 14 -4.19 7.42 14.07
N ILE A 15 -3.04 7.35 14.75
CA ILE A 15 -1.95 6.43 14.42
C ILE A 15 -2.23 4.99 14.86
N VAL A 16 -2.74 4.78 16.08
CA VAL A 16 -2.94 3.43 16.62
C VAL A 16 -3.90 2.59 15.75
N PRO A 17 -5.09 3.11 15.35
CA PRO A 17 -5.95 2.36 14.44
C PRO A 17 -5.30 2.10 13.07
N LEU A 18 -4.45 3.00 12.57
CA LEU A 18 -3.73 2.80 11.31
C LEU A 18 -2.71 1.67 11.39
N ILE A 19 -2.01 1.52 12.51
CA ILE A 19 -1.10 0.38 12.73
C ILE A 19 -1.89 -0.93 12.68
N ILE A 20 -3.03 -0.99 13.35
CA ILE A 20 -3.90 -2.18 13.35
C ILE A 20 -4.45 -2.43 11.94
N GLU A 21 -4.92 -1.39 11.23
CA GLU A 21 -5.41 -1.50 9.85
C GLU A 21 -4.35 -2.08 8.92
N GLN A 22 -3.09 -1.64 9.01
CA GLN A 22 -2.00 -2.14 8.18
C GLN A 22 -1.65 -3.60 8.53
N ALA A 23 -1.67 -3.97 9.81
CA ALA A 23 -1.49 -5.35 10.22
C ALA A 23 -2.60 -6.27 9.68
N LEU A 24 -3.86 -5.84 9.76
CA LEU A 24 -5.00 -6.55 9.18
C LEU A 24 -4.87 -6.70 7.66
N ALA A 25 -4.45 -5.65 6.95
CA ALA A 25 -4.27 -5.68 5.50
C ALA A 25 -3.22 -6.71 5.04
N LEU A 26 -2.11 -6.84 5.78
CA LEU A 26 -1.10 -7.86 5.50
C LEU A 26 -1.59 -9.27 5.86
N SER A 27 -2.39 -9.40 6.91
CA SER A 27 -2.91 -10.69 7.37
C SER A 27 -3.86 -11.33 6.37
N ILE A 28 -4.71 -10.55 5.67
CA ILE A 28 -5.61 -11.08 4.63
C ILE A 28 -4.84 -11.89 3.60
N GLY A 29 -3.77 -11.31 3.01
CA GLY A 29 -2.99 -12.00 1.97
C GLY A 29 -2.36 -13.31 2.45
N LEU A 30 -1.91 -13.36 3.71
CA LEU A 30 -1.36 -14.57 4.30
C LEU A 30 -2.43 -15.65 4.49
N PHE A 31 -3.59 -15.29 5.04
CA PHE A 31 -4.69 -16.24 5.24
C PHE A 31 -5.26 -16.74 3.92
N ASP A 32 -5.43 -15.88 2.92
CA ASP A 32 -5.88 -16.28 1.59
C ASP A 32 -4.94 -17.33 0.98
N THR A 33 -3.64 -17.06 0.99
CA THR A 33 -2.64 -17.99 0.47
C THR A 33 -2.65 -19.32 1.20
N LEU A 34 -2.72 -19.30 2.55
CA LEU A 34 -2.79 -20.52 3.36
C LEU A 34 -4.06 -21.34 3.09
N MET A 35 -5.21 -20.69 2.94
CA MET A 35 -6.46 -21.39 2.70
C MET A 35 -6.55 -21.94 1.26
N VAL A 36 -6.07 -21.20 0.27
CA VAL A 36 -6.01 -21.67 -1.12
C VAL A 36 -5.00 -22.81 -1.30
N SER A 37 -3.96 -22.90 -0.47
CA SER A 37 -2.98 -23.99 -0.55
C SER A 37 -3.60 -25.39 -0.34
N SER A 38 -4.73 -25.45 0.36
CA SER A 38 -5.50 -26.70 0.51
C SER A 38 -6.19 -27.17 -0.78
N CYS A 39 -6.29 -26.28 -1.80
CA CYS A 39 -6.93 -26.62 -3.09
C CYS A 39 -5.96 -27.24 -4.10
N GLY A 40 -4.67 -27.39 -3.75
CA GLY A 40 -3.63 -27.97 -4.59
C GLY A 40 -2.73 -26.95 -5.28
N GLU A 41 -1.65 -27.43 -5.89
CA GLU A 41 -0.58 -26.61 -6.47
C GLU A 41 -1.04 -25.74 -7.64
N ALA A 42 -1.89 -26.30 -8.52
CA ALA A 42 -2.44 -25.56 -9.65
C ALA A 42 -3.31 -24.36 -9.21
N ALA A 43 -4.07 -24.53 -8.10
CA ALA A 43 -4.88 -23.46 -7.53
C ALA A 43 -4.00 -22.33 -6.96
N VAL A 44 -3.00 -22.67 -6.16
CA VAL A 44 -2.05 -21.71 -5.58
C VAL A 44 -1.30 -20.96 -6.69
N SER A 45 -0.83 -21.67 -7.71
CA SER A 45 -0.12 -21.08 -8.84
C SER A 45 -1.01 -20.09 -9.59
N GLY A 46 -2.23 -20.50 -9.95
CA GLY A 46 -3.18 -19.64 -10.66
C GLY A 46 -3.54 -18.37 -9.88
N VAL A 47 -3.83 -18.50 -8.59
CA VAL A 47 -4.11 -17.36 -7.70
C VAL A 47 -2.91 -16.43 -7.57
N SER A 48 -1.71 -16.97 -7.37
CA SER A 48 -0.48 -16.17 -7.19
C SER A 48 -0.13 -15.36 -8.43
N LEU A 49 -0.38 -15.90 -9.63
CA LEU A 49 -0.18 -15.15 -10.88
C LEU A 49 -1.11 -13.93 -10.94
N VAL A 50 -2.39 -14.13 -10.65
CA VAL A 50 -3.38 -13.04 -10.62
C VAL A 50 -3.10 -12.05 -9.51
N ASP A 51 -2.67 -12.50 -8.33
CA ASP A 51 -2.32 -11.61 -7.22
C ASP A 51 -1.16 -10.69 -7.56
N SER A 52 -0.21 -11.14 -8.36
CA SER A 52 0.88 -10.28 -8.85
C SER A 52 0.37 -9.08 -9.64
N ILE A 53 -0.65 -9.28 -10.50
CA ILE A 53 -1.32 -8.21 -11.24
C ILE A 53 -2.19 -7.37 -10.29
N SER A 54 -2.94 -8.02 -9.40
CA SER A 54 -3.84 -7.38 -8.45
C SER A 54 -3.10 -6.42 -7.52
N VAL A 55 -1.94 -6.79 -7.00
CA VAL A 55 -1.11 -5.94 -6.14
C VAL A 55 -0.71 -4.66 -6.88
N LEU A 56 -0.30 -4.76 -8.16
CA LEU A 56 0.02 -3.58 -8.97
C LEU A 56 -1.17 -2.62 -9.08
N LEU A 57 -2.34 -3.14 -9.43
CA LEU A 57 -3.56 -2.35 -9.60
C LEU A 57 -4.05 -1.74 -8.29
N ILE A 58 -4.02 -2.51 -7.21
CA ILE A 58 -4.40 -2.05 -5.85
C ILE A 58 -3.49 -0.91 -5.40
N GLN A 59 -2.19 -1.00 -5.64
CA GLN A 59 -1.24 0.05 -5.26
C GLN A 59 -1.46 1.33 -6.05
N ILE A 60 -1.80 1.24 -7.34
CA ILE A 60 -2.16 2.42 -8.16
C ILE A 60 -3.45 3.07 -7.64
N LEU A 61 -4.49 2.28 -7.38
CA LEU A 61 -5.75 2.79 -6.85
C LEU A 61 -5.58 3.41 -5.45
N SER A 62 -4.80 2.79 -4.57
CA SER A 62 -4.51 3.31 -3.23
C SER A 62 -3.75 4.65 -3.29
N ALA A 63 -2.81 4.78 -4.22
CA ALA A 63 -2.09 6.03 -4.45
C ALA A 63 -3.00 7.14 -4.97
N LEU A 64 -3.94 6.81 -5.86
CA LEU A 64 -4.96 7.75 -6.35
C LEU A 64 -5.86 8.23 -5.21
N ALA A 65 -6.30 7.32 -4.33
CA ALA A 65 -7.06 7.65 -3.12
C ALA A 65 -6.29 8.59 -2.18
N THR A 66 -4.97 8.42 -2.07
CA THR A 66 -4.10 9.33 -1.30
C THR A 66 -4.13 10.74 -1.85
N GLY A 67 -4.17 10.92 -3.18
CA GLY A 67 -4.32 12.23 -3.82
C GLY A 67 -5.58 12.96 -3.36
N GLY A 68 -6.71 12.26 -3.29
CA GLY A 68 -7.96 12.80 -2.77
C GLY A 68 -7.92 13.10 -1.28
N ALA A 69 -7.27 12.24 -0.48
CA ALA A 69 -7.08 12.47 0.95
C ALA A 69 -6.29 13.76 1.23
N VAL A 70 -5.23 14.02 0.46
CA VAL A 70 -4.44 15.26 0.54
C VAL A 70 -5.31 16.47 0.27
N VAL A 71 -6.04 16.51 -0.86
CA VAL A 71 -6.88 17.65 -1.25
C VAL A 71 -7.99 17.88 -0.22
N CYS A 72 -8.64 16.82 0.25
CA CYS A 72 -9.66 16.89 1.27
C CYS A 72 -9.10 17.44 2.60
N SER A 73 -7.96 16.93 3.06
CA SER A 73 -7.30 17.40 4.28
C SER A 73 -6.91 18.88 4.18
N GLN A 74 -6.44 19.34 3.01
CA GLN A 74 -6.13 20.75 2.78
C GLN A 74 -7.39 21.63 2.85
N TYR A 75 -8.53 21.22 2.27
CA TYR A 75 -9.78 21.99 2.37
C TYR A 75 -10.34 22.00 3.79
N ILE A 76 -10.20 20.91 4.55
CA ILE A 76 -10.54 20.88 5.98
C ILE A 76 -9.67 21.87 6.75
N GLY A 77 -8.37 21.90 6.49
CA GLY A 77 -7.44 22.85 7.09
C GLY A 77 -7.79 24.31 6.77
N LYS A 78 -8.21 24.59 5.55
CA LYS A 78 -8.71 25.93 5.10
C LYS A 78 -10.05 26.33 5.72
N LYS A 79 -10.68 25.47 6.52
CA LYS A 79 -12.03 25.67 7.07
C LYS A 79 -13.08 25.88 5.97
N MET A 80 -12.97 25.16 4.85
CA MET A 80 -13.87 25.21 3.71
C MET A 80 -14.70 23.91 3.61
N PRO A 81 -15.71 23.69 4.46
CA PRO A 81 -16.42 22.41 4.55
C PRO A 81 -17.11 22.01 3.24
N GLU A 82 -17.68 22.94 2.51
CA GLU A 82 -18.37 22.65 1.24
C GLU A 82 -17.37 22.17 0.15
N ARG A 83 -16.18 22.76 0.11
CA ARG A 83 -15.12 22.29 -0.80
C ARG A 83 -14.55 20.91 -0.37
N ALA A 84 -14.50 20.66 0.95
CA ALA A 84 -14.09 19.35 1.46
C ALA A 84 -15.11 18.26 1.11
N LYS A 85 -16.42 18.50 1.28
CA LYS A 85 -17.49 17.59 0.84
C LYS A 85 -17.44 17.34 -0.66
N LEU A 86 -17.26 18.41 -1.45
CA LEU A 86 -17.12 18.30 -2.89
C LEU A 86 -15.93 17.44 -3.27
N SER A 87 -14.76 17.65 -2.65
CA SER A 87 -13.57 16.83 -2.92
C SER A 87 -13.76 15.36 -2.54
N ALA A 88 -14.54 15.07 -1.50
CA ALA A 88 -14.92 13.71 -1.13
C ALA A 88 -15.77 13.05 -2.22
N GLY A 89 -16.80 13.74 -2.72
CA GLY A 89 -17.63 13.24 -3.83
C GLY A 89 -16.81 13.03 -5.12
N GLN A 90 -15.92 13.99 -5.45
CA GLN A 90 -15.06 13.85 -6.63
C GLN A 90 -14.08 12.68 -6.50
N LEU A 91 -13.52 12.42 -5.30
CA LEU A 91 -12.67 11.27 -5.08
C LEU A 91 -13.44 9.96 -5.28
N MET A 92 -14.66 9.84 -4.70
CA MET A 92 -15.50 8.67 -4.89
C MET A 92 -15.80 8.43 -6.38
N LEU A 93 -16.12 9.49 -7.13
CA LEU A 93 -16.37 9.42 -8.56
C LEU A 93 -15.12 8.95 -9.34
N ILE A 94 -13.96 9.55 -9.08
CA ILE A 94 -12.69 9.18 -9.74
C ILE A 94 -12.36 7.71 -9.46
N MET A 95 -12.49 7.27 -8.21
CA MET A 95 -12.16 5.89 -7.83
C MET A 95 -13.11 4.88 -8.46
N LEU A 96 -14.42 5.20 -8.50
CA LEU A 96 -15.41 4.33 -9.15
C LEU A 96 -15.17 4.24 -10.67
N LEU A 97 -14.90 5.35 -11.33
CA LEU A 97 -14.64 5.39 -12.77
C LEU A 97 -13.30 4.71 -13.10
N SER A 98 -12.24 4.98 -12.37
CA SER A 98 -10.92 4.39 -12.61
C SER A 98 -10.96 2.87 -12.40
N ALA A 99 -11.49 2.42 -11.27
CA ALA A 99 -11.59 0.99 -10.97
C ALA A 99 -12.60 0.27 -11.89
N GLY A 100 -13.69 0.95 -12.26
CA GLY A 100 -14.65 0.46 -13.24
C GLY A 100 -14.03 0.30 -14.64
N THR A 101 -13.21 1.27 -15.06
CA THR A 101 -12.46 1.16 -16.33
C THR A 101 -11.49 -0.02 -16.30
N VAL A 102 -10.74 -0.18 -15.21
CA VAL A 102 -9.84 -1.33 -15.03
C VAL A 102 -10.62 -2.64 -15.09
N MET A 103 -11.77 -2.73 -14.40
CA MET A 103 -12.65 -3.91 -14.47
C MET A 103 -13.05 -4.22 -15.91
N VAL A 104 -13.57 -3.25 -16.65
CA VAL A 104 -14.01 -3.46 -18.04
C VAL A 104 -12.87 -3.88 -18.93
N VAL A 105 -11.71 -3.23 -18.84
CA VAL A 105 -10.52 -3.59 -19.63
C VAL A 105 -10.10 -5.04 -19.34
N ILE A 106 -10.06 -5.44 -18.07
CA ILE A 106 -9.70 -6.82 -17.72
C ILE A 106 -10.72 -7.80 -18.22
N LEU A 107 -12.03 -7.57 -18.02
CA LEU A 107 -13.09 -8.48 -18.48
C LEU A 107 -13.09 -8.67 -20.01
N LEU A 108 -12.69 -7.65 -20.76
CA LEU A 108 -12.58 -7.73 -22.22
C LEU A 108 -11.28 -8.40 -22.69
N SER A 109 -10.23 -8.40 -21.87
CA SER A 109 -8.88 -8.81 -22.30
C SER A 109 -8.17 -9.82 -21.38
N TYR A 110 -8.86 -10.42 -20.38
CA TYR A 110 -8.22 -11.27 -19.36
C TYR A 110 -7.39 -12.43 -19.96
N ARG A 111 -7.89 -13.13 -20.99
CA ARG A 111 -7.15 -14.21 -21.64
C ARG A 111 -5.89 -13.72 -22.33
N PHE A 112 -6.00 -12.59 -23.04
CA PHE A 112 -4.86 -11.97 -23.69
C PHE A 112 -3.82 -11.52 -22.65
N LEU A 113 -4.25 -10.85 -21.57
CA LEU A 113 -3.37 -10.38 -20.50
C LEU A 113 -2.63 -11.53 -19.81
N LEU A 114 -3.35 -12.59 -19.42
CA LEU A 114 -2.73 -13.75 -18.77
C LEU A 114 -1.70 -14.42 -19.69
N ARG A 115 -2.03 -14.63 -20.97
CA ARG A 115 -1.09 -15.21 -21.94
C ARG A 115 0.08 -14.31 -22.28
N ALA A 116 -0.15 -13.01 -22.40
CA ALA A 116 0.90 -12.04 -22.73
C ALA A 116 1.91 -11.87 -21.58
N ILE A 117 1.43 -11.92 -20.31
CA ILE A 117 2.29 -11.72 -19.14
C ILE A 117 2.99 -13.02 -18.74
N PHE A 118 2.29 -14.15 -18.75
CA PHE A 118 2.79 -15.42 -18.20
C PHE A 118 3.14 -16.48 -19.26
N GLY A 119 2.85 -16.20 -20.53
CA GLY A 119 3.15 -17.11 -21.63
C GLY A 119 2.32 -18.40 -21.62
N GLN A 120 2.95 -19.54 -21.94
CA GLN A 120 2.33 -20.85 -21.88
C GLN A 120 2.50 -21.44 -20.48
N ILE A 121 1.39 -21.64 -19.79
CA ILE A 121 1.30 -22.29 -18.48
C ILE A 121 0.34 -23.48 -18.60
N ASP A 122 0.43 -24.41 -17.64
CA ASP A 122 -0.43 -25.58 -17.59
C ASP A 122 -1.91 -25.20 -17.64
N ALA A 123 -2.71 -26.03 -18.33
CA ALA A 123 -4.13 -25.76 -18.57
C ALA A 123 -4.93 -25.56 -17.25
N ASP A 124 -4.64 -26.38 -16.24
CA ASP A 124 -5.30 -26.32 -14.92
C ASP A 124 -4.94 -25.02 -14.19
N VAL A 125 -3.68 -24.57 -14.28
CA VAL A 125 -3.23 -23.29 -13.70
C VAL A 125 -3.92 -22.12 -14.41
N MET A 126 -4.00 -22.16 -15.74
CA MET A 126 -4.67 -21.14 -16.55
C MET A 126 -6.16 -21.05 -16.21
N GLN A 127 -6.84 -22.17 -16.06
CA GLN A 127 -8.27 -22.20 -15.70
C GLN A 127 -8.51 -21.57 -14.33
N ASN A 128 -7.71 -21.92 -13.34
CA ASN A 128 -7.80 -21.32 -12.00
C ASN A 128 -7.50 -19.82 -12.04
N ALA A 129 -6.49 -19.39 -12.80
CA ALA A 129 -6.15 -17.98 -12.98
C ALA A 129 -7.28 -17.21 -13.68
N GLU A 130 -7.91 -17.76 -14.73
CA GLU A 130 -9.04 -17.10 -15.41
C GLU A 130 -10.22 -16.88 -14.46
N ILE A 131 -10.63 -17.91 -13.71
CA ILE A 131 -11.74 -17.82 -12.73
C ILE A 131 -11.44 -16.74 -11.68
N TYR A 132 -10.26 -16.80 -11.08
CA TYR A 132 -9.88 -15.87 -10.02
C TYR A 132 -9.74 -14.44 -10.55
N PHE A 133 -9.21 -14.26 -11.77
CA PHE A 133 -8.98 -12.93 -12.35
C PHE A 133 -10.29 -12.23 -12.72
N ILE A 134 -11.26 -12.95 -13.29
CA ILE A 134 -12.58 -12.41 -13.63
C ILE A 134 -13.29 -11.89 -12.38
N ILE A 135 -13.34 -12.70 -11.32
CA ILE A 135 -14.04 -12.32 -10.09
C ILE A 135 -13.29 -11.20 -9.35
N SER A 136 -11.96 -11.25 -9.33
CA SER A 136 -11.13 -10.18 -8.79
C SER A 136 -11.37 -8.87 -9.54
N ALA A 137 -11.47 -8.89 -10.88
CA ALA A 137 -11.77 -7.71 -11.68
C ALA A 137 -13.13 -7.09 -11.30
N ILE A 138 -14.17 -7.90 -11.14
CA ILE A 138 -15.50 -7.45 -10.68
C ILE A 138 -15.43 -6.80 -9.30
N SER A 139 -14.48 -7.21 -8.45
CA SER A 139 -14.33 -6.67 -7.11
C SER A 139 -13.60 -5.31 -7.04
N TYR A 140 -12.86 -4.88 -8.08
CA TYR A 140 -12.06 -3.66 -8.04
C TYR A 140 -12.87 -2.37 -7.87
N PRO A 141 -14.04 -2.16 -8.46
CA PRO A 141 -14.85 -0.97 -8.18
C PRO A 141 -15.21 -0.85 -6.70
N PHE A 142 -15.56 -1.95 -6.05
CA PHE A 142 -15.86 -1.98 -4.61
C PHE A 142 -14.62 -1.71 -3.77
N LEU A 143 -13.48 -2.26 -4.15
CA LEU A 143 -12.19 -1.95 -3.51
C LEU A 143 -11.81 -0.48 -3.67
N GLY A 144 -12.04 0.10 -4.86
CA GLY A 144 -11.84 1.51 -5.13
C GLY A 144 -12.68 2.40 -4.20
N VAL A 145 -13.96 2.09 -4.06
CA VAL A 145 -14.87 2.78 -3.13
C VAL A 145 -14.42 2.63 -1.67
N TYR A 146 -14.01 1.44 -1.26
CA TYR A 146 -13.46 1.21 0.08
C TYR A 146 -12.19 2.06 0.32
N ASN A 147 -11.24 2.06 -0.62
CA ASN A 147 -9.99 2.83 -0.50
C ASN A 147 -10.26 4.33 -0.43
N ALA A 148 -11.21 4.85 -1.23
CA ALA A 148 -11.65 6.24 -1.16
C ALA A 148 -12.25 6.55 0.20
N GLY A 149 -13.17 5.73 0.68
CA GLY A 149 -13.81 5.90 1.98
C GLY A 149 -12.80 5.89 3.13
N ALA A 150 -11.90 4.93 3.15
CA ALA A 150 -10.84 4.84 4.15
C ALA A 150 -9.93 6.09 4.13
N ALA A 151 -9.55 6.56 2.94
CA ALA A 151 -8.75 7.77 2.78
C ALA A 151 -9.48 9.03 3.28
N LEU A 152 -10.79 9.14 3.04
CA LEU A 152 -11.62 10.25 3.50
C LEU A 152 -11.82 10.23 5.03
N PHE A 153 -12.08 9.06 5.62
CA PHE A 153 -12.17 8.94 7.08
C PHE A 153 -10.85 9.27 7.77
N ARG A 154 -9.73 8.89 7.18
CA ARG A 154 -8.39 9.33 7.65
C ARG A 154 -8.24 10.86 7.54
N ALA A 155 -8.68 11.47 6.43
CA ALA A 155 -8.61 12.92 6.22
C ALA A 155 -9.38 13.72 7.28
N ILE A 156 -10.51 13.22 7.80
CA ILE A 156 -11.22 13.82 8.94
C ILE A 156 -10.64 13.44 10.30
N GLY A 157 -9.56 12.65 10.35
CA GLY A 157 -8.90 12.23 11.59
C GLY A 157 -9.57 11.03 12.28
N ASN A 158 -10.52 10.36 11.64
CA ASN A 158 -11.24 9.21 12.20
C ASN A 158 -10.79 7.88 11.56
N SER A 159 -9.56 7.48 11.81
CA SER A 159 -9.02 6.21 11.32
C SER A 159 -9.61 4.96 11.98
N LYS A 160 -10.40 5.11 13.06
CA LYS A 160 -11.11 3.98 13.66
C LYS A 160 -12.11 3.35 12.69
N VAL A 161 -12.79 4.17 11.88
CA VAL A 161 -13.75 3.66 10.89
C VAL A 161 -13.06 2.78 9.86
N SER A 162 -11.93 3.22 9.29
CA SER A 162 -11.18 2.42 8.31
C SER A 162 -10.63 1.13 8.95
N MET A 163 -10.15 1.18 10.19
CA MET A 163 -9.71 0.01 10.95
C MET A 163 -10.84 -1.00 11.16
N TYR A 164 -12.01 -0.55 11.68
CA TYR A 164 -13.13 -1.47 11.92
C TYR A 164 -13.69 -2.05 10.61
N THR A 165 -13.76 -1.27 9.55
CA THR A 165 -14.20 -1.78 8.24
C THR A 165 -13.19 -2.78 7.68
N SER A 166 -11.89 -2.55 7.87
CA SER A 166 -10.84 -3.53 7.53
C SER A 166 -10.99 -4.82 8.35
N LEU A 167 -11.29 -4.71 9.64
CA LEU A 167 -11.55 -5.88 10.48
C LEU A 167 -12.75 -6.69 9.97
N VAL A 168 -13.87 -6.02 9.66
CA VAL A 168 -15.08 -6.66 9.09
C VAL A 168 -14.73 -7.34 7.77
N MET A 169 -13.96 -6.67 6.91
CA MET A 169 -13.50 -7.23 5.63
C MET A 169 -12.68 -8.52 5.84
N ASN A 170 -11.76 -8.53 6.82
CA ASN A 170 -10.98 -9.72 7.18
C ASN A 170 -11.86 -10.86 7.67
N VAL A 171 -12.79 -10.59 8.59
CA VAL A 171 -13.70 -11.60 9.16
C VAL A 171 -14.57 -12.23 8.06
N ILE A 172 -15.11 -11.42 7.16
CA ILE A 172 -15.94 -11.92 6.05
C ILE A 172 -15.08 -12.72 5.06
N ASN A 173 -13.88 -12.26 4.76
CA ASN A 173 -12.98 -12.95 3.83
C ASN A 173 -12.55 -14.30 4.40
N ILE A 174 -12.02 -14.35 5.63
CA ILE A 174 -11.56 -15.59 6.26
C ILE A 174 -12.74 -16.54 6.52
N GLY A 175 -13.86 -16.04 7.04
CA GLY A 175 -15.07 -16.84 7.27
C GLY A 175 -15.68 -17.35 5.96
N GLY A 176 -15.74 -16.48 4.94
CA GLY A 176 -16.17 -16.85 3.59
C GLY A 176 -15.28 -17.92 2.95
N ASN A 177 -13.97 -17.77 3.04
CA ASN A 177 -13.01 -18.79 2.59
C ASN A 177 -13.23 -20.12 3.31
N ALA A 178 -13.41 -20.09 4.63
CA ALA A 178 -13.65 -21.30 5.41
C ALA A 178 -14.94 -22.04 4.95
N VAL A 179 -16.02 -21.32 4.74
CA VAL A 179 -17.31 -21.91 4.29
C VAL A 179 -17.23 -22.36 2.82
N LEU A 180 -16.71 -21.52 1.92
CA LEU A 180 -16.75 -21.78 0.48
C LEU A 180 -15.67 -22.76 0.02
N ILE A 181 -14.47 -22.71 0.61
CA ILE A 181 -13.37 -23.62 0.26
C ILE A 181 -13.55 -24.97 0.95
N PHE A 182 -13.68 -24.98 2.29
CA PHE A 182 -13.69 -26.24 3.07
C PHE A 182 -15.10 -26.82 3.19
N GLY A 183 -16.14 -25.99 3.36
CA GLY A 183 -17.54 -26.44 3.48
C GLY A 183 -18.13 -26.86 2.15
N LEU A 184 -18.14 -25.97 1.16
CA LEU A 184 -18.75 -26.20 -0.15
C LEU A 184 -17.78 -26.74 -1.19
N LYS A 185 -16.50 -26.86 -0.87
CA LYS A 185 -15.43 -27.39 -1.75
C LYS A 185 -15.33 -26.68 -3.11
N MET A 186 -15.57 -25.36 -3.13
CA MET A 186 -15.56 -24.55 -4.34
C MET A 186 -14.17 -24.18 -4.84
N GLY A 187 -13.11 -24.54 -4.10
CA GLY A 187 -11.73 -24.28 -4.50
C GLY A 187 -11.43 -22.79 -4.72
N VAL A 188 -10.76 -22.46 -5.82
CA VAL A 188 -10.38 -21.08 -6.19
C VAL A 188 -11.60 -20.18 -6.39
N LEU A 189 -12.70 -20.70 -6.92
CA LEU A 189 -13.97 -19.97 -7.05
C LEU A 189 -14.46 -19.49 -5.68
N GLY A 190 -14.38 -20.35 -4.66
CA GLY A 190 -14.76 -20.01 -3.29
C GLY A 190 -13.91 -18.87 -2.71
N ALA A 191 -12.60 -18.92 -2.88
CA ALA A 191 -11.70 -17.86 -2.46
C ALA A 191 -12.00 -16.51 -3.14
N ALA A 192 -12.23 -16.53 -4.44
CA ALA A 192 -12.57 -15.33 -5.21
C ALA A 192 -13.91 -14.71 -4.77
N LEU A 193 -14.94 -15.53 -4.54
CA LEU A 193 -16.26 -15.08 -4.08
C LEU A 193 -16.21 -14.54 -2.65
N ALA A 194 -15.43 -15.14 -1.75
CA ALA A 194 -15.25 -14.64 -0.39
C ALA A 194 -14.61 -13.23 -0.41
N THR A 195 -13.57 -13.05 -1.23
CA THR A 195 -12.90 -11.76 -1.42
C THR A 195 -13.85 -10.73 -2.04
N LEU A 196 -14.62 -11.09 -3.06
CA LEU A 196 -15.62 -10.21 -3.68
C LEU A 196 -16.67 -9.77 -2.64
N THR A 197 -17.23 -10.70 -1.87
CA THR A 197 -18.23 -10.43 -0.84
C THR A 197 -17.67 -9.49 0.23
N ALA A 198 -16.48 -9.75 0.72
CA ALA A 198 -15.80 -8.89 1.70
C ALA A 198 -15.62 -7.46 1.19
N ARG A 199 -15.22 -7.28 -0.08
CA ARG A 199 -15.05 -5.96 -0.72
C ARG A 199 -16.39 -5.25 -0.94
N ILE A 200 -17.44 -5.96 -1.35
CA ILE A 200 -18.80 -5.40 -1.51
C ILE A 200 -19.32 -4.87 -0.15
N VAL A 201 -19.26 -5.68 0.89
CA VAL A 201 -19.75 -5.27 2.20
C VAL A 201 -18.96 -4.07 2.73
N SER A 202 -17.62 -4.08 2.59
CA SER A 202 -16.79 -2.97 3.03
C SER A 202 -17.06 -1.68 2.25
N ALA A 203 -17.32 -1.76 0.95
CA ALA A 203 -17.72 -0.62 0.13
C ALA A 203 -19.08 -0.05 0.58
N ILE A 204 -20.08 -0.91 0.81
CA ILE A 204 -21.40 -0.52 1.32
C ILE A 204 -21.27 0.20 2.66
N VAL A 205 -20.51 -0.36 3.61
CA VAL A 205 -20.27 0.25 4.92
C VAL A 205 -19.67 1.65 4.75
N MET A 206 -18.65 1.82 3.91
CA MET A 206 -18.03 3.11 3.67
C MET A 206 -18.99 4.13 3.06
N VAL A 207 -19.78 3.73 2.05
CA VAL A 207 -20.78 4.61 1.43
C VAL A 207 -21.86 5.02 2.42
N VAL A 208 -22.39 4.08 3.19
CA VAL A 208 -23.43 4.36 4.20
C VAL A 208 -22.91 5.34 5.26
N LEU A 209 -21.70 5.12 5.77
CA LEU A 209 -21.12 6.00 6.79
C LEU A 209 -20.76 7.39 6.25
N LEU A 210 -20.28 7.50 4.98
CA LEU A 210 -20.02 8.78 4.33
C LEU A 210 -21.30 9.50 3.92
N SER A 211 -22.41 8.81 3.75
CA SER A 211 -23.70 9.42 3.38
C SER A 211 -24.48 9.96 4.58
N ARG A 212 -24.04 9.71 5.82
CA ARG A 212 -24.68 10.23 7.02
C ARG A 212 -24.58 11.75 7.07
N LYS A 213 -25.68 12.42 7.45
CA LYS A 213 -25.76 13.90 7.54
C LYS A 213 -24.83 14.50 8.59
N ASP A 214 -24.54 13.77 9.65
CA ASP A 214 -23.61 14.14 10.72
C ASP A 214 -22.12 14.02 10.32
N ASN A 215 -21.83 13.39 9.17
CA ASN A 215 -20.47 13.28 8.68
C ASN A 215 -20.00 14.60 8.06
N PRO A 216 -18.84 15.14 8.48
CA PRO A 216 -18.28 16.37 7.89
C PRO A 216 -18.06 16.30 6.38
N LEU A 217 -17.90 15.09 5.82
CA LEU A 217 -17.70 14.84 4.38
C LEU A 217 -18.90 14.15 3.74
N CYS A 218 -20.13 14.49 4.16
CA CYS A 218 -21.35 13.86 3.64
C CYS A 218 -21.40 13.93 2.10
N ILE A 219 -21.31 12.75 1.44
CA ILE A 219 -21.36 12.62 -0.02
C ILE A 219 -22.79 12.63 -0.59
N ALA A 220 -23.80 12.46 0.27
CA ALA A 220 -25.21 12.56 -0.12
C ALA A 220 -25.67 14.00 -0.41
N THR A 221 -24.80 15.00 -0.24
CA THR A 221 -25.11 16.40 -0.57
C THR A 221 -25.36 16.54 -2.06
N PRO A 222 -26.49 17.17 -2.48
CA PRO A 222 -26.80 17.36 -3.89
C PRO A 222 -25.65 18.07 -4.63
N GLY A 223 -25.24 17.50 -5.77
CA GLY A 223 -24.17 18.06 -6.59
C GLY A 223 -22.74 17.62 -6.23
N CYS A 224 -22.49 16.96 -5.08
CA CYS A 224 -21.17 16.46 -4.72
C CYS A 224 -20.54 15.51 -5.76
N MET A 225 -21.37 14.69 -6.40
CA MET A 225 -20.96 13.72 -7.43
C MET A 225 -20.96 14.29 -8.86
N LYS A 226 -21.39 15.56 -9.06
CA LYS A 226 -21.30 16.20 -10.38
C LYS A 226 -19.83 16.53 -10.67
N PRO A 227 -19.27 16.10 -11.84
CA PRO A 227 -17.87 16.33 -12.16
C PRO A 227 -17.48 17.82 -12.11
N GLN A 228 -16.47 18.14 -11.30
CA GLN A 228 -15.92 19.49 -11.18
C GLN A 228 -14.43 19.45 -11.53
N ARG A 229 -14.09 19.97 -12.70
CA ARG A 229 -12.76 19.92 -13.31
C ARG A 229 -11.65 20.50 -12.43
N ASP A 230 -11.93 21.56 -11.69
CA ASP A 230 -10.95 22.21 -10.80
C ASP A 230 -10.54 21.31 -9.63
N VAL A 231 -11.49 20.61 -9.01
CA VAL A 231 -11.23 19.69 -7.90
C VAL A 231 -10.64 18.38 -8.41
N ILE A 232 -11.20 17.82 -9.48
CA ILE A 232 -10.67 16.62 -10.14
C ILE A 232 -9.21 16.84 -10.53
N GLY A 233 -8.89 17.98 -11.17
CA GLY A 233 -7.53 18.31 -11.58
C GLY A 233 -6.56 18.37 -10.40
N LYS A 234 -6.98 18.90 -9.23
CA LYS A 234 -6.15 18.91 -8.02
C LYS A 234 -5.91 17.50 -7.47
N ILE A 235 -6.94 16.66 -7.44
CA ILE A 235 -6.82 15.27 -6.99
C ILE A 235 -5.86 14.49 -7.91
N LEU A 236 -6.07 14.60 -9.22
CA LEU A 236 -5.25 13.90 -10.21
C LEU A 236 -3.80 14.40 -10.25
N LYS A 237 -3.57 15.70 -10.01
CA LYS A 237 -2.21 16.27 -9.93
C LYS A 237 -1.34 15.62 -8.85
N ILE A 238 -1.94 15.08 -7.81
CA ILE A 238 -1.26 14.36 -6.74
C ILE A 238 -1.38 12.85 -6.95
N GLY A 239 -2.58 12.38 -7.30
CA GLY A 239 -2.90 10.96 -7.43
C GLY A 239 -2.19 10.28 -8.59
N ILE A 240 -2.12 10.91 -9.77
CA ILE A 240 -1.45 10.32 -10.94
C ILE A 240 0.05 10.12 -10.69
N PRO A 241 0.82 11.14 -10.27
CA PRO A 241 2.23 10.92 -9.95
C PRO A 241 2.44 9.85 -8.89
N SER A 242 1.63 9.83 -7.83
CA SER A 242 1.71 8.80 -6.80
C SER A 242 1.36 7.40 -7.34
N GLY A 243 0.40 7.30 -8.25
CA GLY A 243 0.04 6.04 -8.92
C GLY A 243 1.15 5.53 -9.84
N VAL A 244 1.74 6.42 -10.63
CA VAL A 244 2.91 6.09 -11.48
C VAL A 244 4.09 5.64 -10.63
N GLU A 245 4.39 6.35 -9.53
CA GLU A 245 5.45 5.97 -8.59
C GLU A 245 5.25 4.56 -8.05
N ASN A 246 4.04 4.26 -7.53
CA ASN A 246 3.74 2.94 -6.97
C ASN A 246 3.73 1.85 -8.05
N GLY A 247 3.17 2.14 -9.22
CA GLY A 247 3.15 1.21 -10.35
C GLY A 247 4.56 0.85 -10.84
N MET A 248 5.39 1.85 -11.07
CA MET A 248 6.78 1.65 -11.51
C MET A 248 7.62 0.94 -10.45
N PHE A 249 7.33 1.21 -9.15
CA PHE A 249 7.96 0.49 -8.05
C PHE A 249 7.61 -1.00 -8.06
N GLN A 250 6.35 -1.35 -8.28
CA GLN A 250 5.93 -2.76 -8.34
C GLN A 250 6.51 -3.49 -9.56
N ILE A 251 6.55 -2.84 -10.73
CA ILE A 251 7.19 -3.41 -11.92
C ILE A 251 8.68 -3.65 -11.67
N GLY A 252 9.39 -2.67 -11.11
CA GLY A 252 10.81 -2.83 -10.76
C GLY A 252 11.04 -3.94 -9.73
N LYS A 253 10.13 -4.09 -8.76
CA LYS A 253 10.17 -5.17 -7.77
C LYS A 253 9.99 -6.55 -8.42
N LEU A 254 9.12 -6.67 -9.42
CA LEU A 254 8.94 -7.92 -10.18
C LEU A 254 10.22 -8.29 -10.96
N LEU A 255 10.87 -7.32 -11.61
CA LEU A 255 12.14 -7.55 -12.32
C LEU A 255 13.25 -8.03 -11.37
N VAL A 256 13.36 -7.41 -10.21
CA VAL A 256 14.35 -7.82 -9.19
C VAL A 256 14.02 -9.19 -8.60
N SER A 257 12.73 -9.53 -8.47
CA SER A 257 12.30 -10.87 -8.06
C SER A 257 12.65 -11.94 -9.10
N SER A 258 12.53 -11.62 -10.38
CA SER A 258 12.97 -12.50 -11.48
C SER A 258 14.48 -12.77 -11.42
N LEU A 259 15.29 -11.77 -11.10
CA LEU A 259 16.74 -11.97 -10.88
C LEU A 259 16.97 -12.91 -9.68
N THR A 260 16.22 -12.76 -8.58
CA THR A 260 16.35 -13.64 -7.41
C THR A 260 16.07 -15.11 -7.78
N ALA A 261 15.15 -15.37 -8.69
CA ALA A 261 14.80 -16.72 -9.13
C ALA A 261 15.97 -17.45 -9.81
N THR A 262 16.95 -16.73 -10.38
CA THR A 262 18.11 -17.33 -11.01
C THR A 262 19.11 -17.94 -10.02
N PHE A 263 19.00 -17.65 -8.72
CA PHE A 263 19.88 -18.17 -7.66
C PHE A 263 19.37 -19.47 -7.01
N GLY A 264 18.31 -20.08 -7.54
CA GLY A 264 17.81 -21.37 -7.12
C GLY A 264 16.67 -21.32 -6.09
N THR A 265 16.11 -22.50 -5.79
CA THR A 265 14.89 -22.63 -4.98
C THR A 265 15.07 -22.18 -3.53
N ALA A 266 16.24 -22.44 -2.92
CA ALA A 266 16.55 -21.96 -1.57
C ALA A 266 16.56 -20.44 -1.48
N ALA A 267 17.08 -19.75 -2.51
CA ALA A 267 17.10 -18.31 -2.63
C ALA A 267 15.68 -17.72 -2.76
N ILE A 268 14.83 -18.34 -3.59
CA ILE A 268 13.43 -17.92 -3.77
C ILE A 268 12.68 -18.05 -2.45
N ALA A 269 12.77 -19.19 -1.77
CA ALA A 269 12.10 -19.42 -0.51
C ALA A 269 12.58 -18.46 0.59
N ALA A 270 13.87 -18.25 0.71
CA ALA A 270 14.46 -17.31 1.66
C ALA A 270 13.98 -15.86 1.41
N ASN A 271 13.99 -15.43 0.14
CA ASN A 271 13.54 -14.09 -0.25
C ASN A 271 12.04 -13.88 0.01
N ALA A 272 11.20 -14.89 -0.25
CA ALA A 272 9.77 -14.82 0.00
C ALA A 272 9.47 -14.64 1.50
N VAL A 273 10.08 -15.46 2.35
CA VAL A 273 9.95 -15.35 3.81
C VAL A 273 10.49 -14.03 4.31
N ALA A 274 11.67 -13.62 3.87
CA ALA A 274 12.27 -12.36 4.28
C ALA A 274 11.41 -11.15 3.90
N ASN A 275 10.83 -11.10 2.69
CA ASN A 275 9.92 -10.02 2.27
C ASN A 275 8.64 -10.00 3.11
N SER A 276 8.07 -11.16 3.45
CA SER A 276 6.86 -11.24 4.28
C SER A 276 7.12 -10.70 5.68
N VAL A 277 8.19 -11.13 6.31
CA VAL A 277 8.57 -10.68 7.67
C VAL A 277 8.94 -9.19 7.67
N ALA A 278 9.72 -8.72 6.69
CA ALA A 278 10.04 -7.31 6.51
C ALA A 278 8.79 -6.44 6.32
N GLY A 279 7.74 -6.96 5.66
CA GLY A 279 6.46 -6.29 5.52
C GLY A 279 5.83 -5.93 6.87
N PHE A 280 5.85 -6.86 7.84
CA PHE A 280 5.35 -6.60 9.20
C PHE A 280 6.21 -5.57 9.95
N ALA A 281 7.53 -5.64 9.81
CA ALA A 281 8.44 -4.67 10.45
C ALA A 281 8.22 -3.23 9.93
N ASN A 282 7.77 -3.07 8.69
CA ASN A 282 7.49 -1.77 8.07
C ASN A 282 6.14 -1.13 8.49
N ILE A 283 5.25 -1.86 9.18
CA ILE A 283 3.91 -1.38 9.56
C ILE A 283 3.94 -0.01 10.25
N PRO A 284 4.80 0.24 11.28
CA PRO A 284 4.82 1.53 11.95
C PRO A 284 5.12 2.69 11.00
N GLY A 285 6.09 2.51 10.11
CA GLY A 285 6.49 3.53 9.14
C GLY A 285 5.39 3.82 8.11
N ILE A 286 4.70 2.79 7.62
CA ILE A 286 3.57 2.92 6.69
C ILE A 286 2.39 3.63 7.35
N ALA A 287 1.99 3.20 8.55
CA ALA A 287 0.87 3.78 9.29
C ALA A 287 1.10 5.26 9.60
N ILE A 288 2.30 5.62 10.04
CA ILE A 288 2.66 7.02 10.29
C ILE A 288 2.73 7.82 8.99
N GLY A 289 3.17 7.22 7.89
CA GLY A 289 3.13 7.82 6.56
C GLY A 289 1.70 8.23 6.15
N LEU A 290 0.71 7.38 6.42
CA LEU A 290 -0.71 7.71 6.20
C LEU A 290 -1.21 8.83 7.11
N ALA A 291 -0.79 8.82 8.38
CA ALA A 291 -1.13 9.88 9.34
C ALA A 291 -0.52 11.23 8.93
N ILE A 292 0.69 11.25 8.39
CA ILE A 292 1.38 12.44 7.87
C ILE A 292 0.54 13.12 6.79
N VAL A 293 -0.06 12.35 5.87
CA VAL A 293 -0.92 12.91 4.80
C VAL A 293 -2.05 13.76 5.40
N THR A 294 -2.70 13.27 6.44
CA THR A 294 -3.79 13.98 7.13
C THR A 294 -3.28 15.20 7.89
N VAL A 295 -2.26 15.02 8.74
CA VAL A 295 -1.79 16.06 9.66
C VAL A 295 -1.13 17.21 8.88
N ILE A 296 -0.20 16.89 8.00
CA ILE A 296 0.51 17.89 7.20
C ILE A 296 -0.43 18.53 6.18
N GLY A 297 -1.33 17.76 5.54
CA GLY A 297 -2.34 18.30 4.63
C GLY A 297 -3.21 19.37 5.30
N ARG A 298 -3.66 19.15 6.54
CA ARG A 298 -4.41 20.15 7.30
C ARG A 298 -3.58 21.37 7.68
N CYS A 299 -2.33 21.18 8.11
CA CYS A 299 -1.44 22.30 8.42
C CYS A 299 -1.18 23.18 7.20
N ILE A 300 -0.88 22.58 6.06
CA ILE A 300 -0.68 23.29 4.78
C ILE A 300 -1.98 24.01 4.36
N GLY A 301 -3.14 23.34 4.49
CA GLY A 301 -4.43 23.93 4.21
C GLY A 301 -4.73 25.16 5.08
N ALA A 302 -4.40 25.09 6.37
CA ALA A 302 -4.57 26.18 7.32
C ALA A 302 -3.57 27.34 7.13
N GLY A 303 -2.55 27.17 6.29
CA GLY A 303 -1.45 28.13 6.15
C GLY A 303 -0.39 28.06 7.28
N GLU A 304 -0.52 27.10 8.17
CA GLU A 304 0.30 26.94 9.36
C GLU A 304 1.65 26.22 9.07
N LYS A 305 2.55 26.95 8.39
CA LYS A 305 3.84 26.39 7.92
C LYS A 305 4.75 25.92 9.08
N GLU A 306 4.78 26.64 10.18
CA GLU A 306 5.61 26.26 11.34
C GLU A 306 5.05 25.01 12.04
N GLN A 307 3.73 24.88 12.15
CA GLN A 307 3.11 23.67 12.67
C GLN A 307 3.34 22.48 11.72
N ALA A 308 3.31 22.69 10.40
CA ALA A 308 3.66 21.65 9.43
C ALA A 308 5.10 21.13 9.62
N LYS A 309 6.08 22.01 9.84
CA LYS A 309 7.46 21.62 10.17
C LYS A 309 7.54 20.89 11.52
N TYR A 310 6.85 21.38 12.53
CA TYR A 310 6.82 20.76 13.86
C TYR A 310 6.28 19.34 13.80
N TYR A 311 5.09 19.16 13.19
CA TYR A 311 4.47 17.83 13.10
C TYR A 311 5.24 16.89 12.17
N SER A 312 5.82 17.37 11.07
CA SER A 312 6.65 16.53 10.20
C SER A 312 7.83 15.93 10.96
N LYS A 313 8.57 16.74 11.73
CA LYS A 313 9.68 16.25 12.57
C LYS A 313 9.20 15.27 13.64
N ARG A 314 8.10 15.59 14.30
CA ARG A 314 7.55 14.77 15.38
C ARG A 314 7.04 13.42 14.87
N LEU A 315 6.31 13.40 13.75
CA LEU A 315 5.79 12.18 13.17
C LEU A 315 6.92 11.32 12.56
N LEU A 316 7.93 11.94 11.94
CA LEU A 316 9.13 11.22 11.50
C LEU A 316 9.89 10.62 12.69
N GLY A 317 10.02 11.34 13.80
CA GLY A 317 10.61 10.81 15.04
C GLY A 317 9.83 9.62 15.59
N LEU A 318 8.50 9.67 15.58
CA LEU A 318 7.66 8.53 15.95
C LEU A 318 7.80 7.35 14.97
N ALA A 319 7.94 7.62 13.67
CA ALA A 319 8.20 6.58 12.68
C ALA A 319 9.54 5.89 12.95
N TYR A 320 10.59 6.67 13.24
CA TYR A 320 11.88 6.11 13.65
C TYR A 320 11.76 5.26 14.92
N ALA A 321 11.13 5.78 15.97
CA ALA A 321 10.96 5.04 17.21
C ALA A 321 10.19 3.72 17.00
N GLY A 322 9.10 3.75 16.22
CA GLY A 322 8.32 2.56 15.89
C GLY A 322 9.10 1.55 15.04
N MET A 323 9.84 2.03 14.03
CA MET A 323 10.67 1.18 13.17
C MET A 323 11.83 0.55 13.94
N VAL A 324 12.58 1.35 14.70
CA VAL A 324 13.68 0.84 15.54
C VAL A 324 13.19 -0.22 16.50
N LEU A 325 12.03 -0.01 17.15
CA LEU A 325 11.45 -1.01 18.04
C LEU A 325 11.07 -2.30 17.30
N ALA A 326 10.45 -2.18 16.13
CA ALA A 326 10.08 -3.34 15.29
C ALA A 326 11.32 -4.08 14.78
N ASP A 327 12.35 -3.35 14.34
CA ASP A 327 13.58 -3.92 13.80
C ASP A 327 14.45 -4.55 14.90
N LEU A 328 14.49 -3.99 16.11
CA LEU A 328 15.12 -4.60 17.26
C LEU A 328 14.40 -5.91 17.68
N ALA A 329 13.06 -5.90 17.68
CA ALA A 329 12.29 -7.12 17.93
C ALA A 329 12.55 -8.16 16.84
N LEU A 330 12.60 -7.76 15.57
CA LEU A 330 12.95 -8.62 14.45
C LEU A 330 14.36 -9.21 14.61
N PHE A 331 15.34 -8.38 14.94
CA PHE A 331 16.72 -8.82 15.16
C PHE A 331 16.83 -9.85 16.29
N ALA A 332 16.14 -9.61 17.42
CA ALA A 332 16.12 -10.51 18.55
C ALA A 332 15.39 -11.84 18.26
N LEU A 333 14.33 -11.79 17.46
CA LEU A 333 13.44 -12.92 17.19
C LEU A 333 13.67 -13.59 15.82
N VAL A 334 14.69 -13.19 15.06
CA VAL A 334 14.93 -13.68 13.69
C VAL A 334 15.02 -15.21 13.63
N LYS A 335 15.73 -15.82 14.57
CA LYS A 335 15.90 -17.31 14.61
C LYS A 335 14.58 -18.03 14.87
N PRO A 336 13.80 -17.73 15.95
CA PRO A 336 12.51 -18.39 16.16
C PRO A 336 11.50 -18.08 15.05
N ILE A 337 11.50 -16.89 14.47
CA ILE A 337 10.63 -16.55 13.33
C ILE A 337 10.94 -17.46 12.14
N ILE A 338 12.21 -17.60 11.75
CA ILE A 338 12.60 -18.44 10.62
C ILE A 338 12.30 -19.92 10.88
N ALA A 339 12.45 -20.40 12.12
CA ALA A 339 12.13 -21.77 12.50
C ALA A 339 10.65 -22.13 12.24
N CYS A 340 9.73 -21.15 12.29
CA CYS A 340 8.32 -21.38 12.00
C CYS A 340 8.02 -21.69 10.53
N PHE A 341 8.95 -21.40 9.60
CA PHE A 341 8.71 -21.54 8.16
C PHE A 341 9.19 -22.86 7.55
N ALA A 342 9.70 -23.80 8.34
CA ALA A 342 10.17 -25.10 7.87
C ALA A 342 11.09 -25.05 6.63
N LEU A 343 12.00 -24.07 6.58
CA LEU A 343 12.94 -23.85 5.48
C LEU A 343 14.08 -24.90 5.53
N SER A 344 14.69 -25.17 4.36
CA SER A 344 15.96 -25.88 4.31
C SER A 344 17.05 -25.11 5.07
N ALA A 345 18.09 -25.80 5.54
CA ALA A 345 19.19 -25.16 6.26
C ALA A 345 19.85 -24.02 5.47
N GLU A 346 19.99 -24.17 4.16
CA GLU A 346 20.50 -23.14 3.26
C GLU A 346 19.56 -21.95 3.16
N ALA A 347 18.26 -22.18 2.91
CA ALA A 347 17.26 -21.12 2.82
C ALA A 347 17.13 -20.37 4.16
N ALA A 348 17.17 -21.06 5.30
CA ALA A 348 17.13 -20.46 6.63
C ALA A 348 18.35 -19.56 6.88
N ARG A 349 19.55 -19.99 6.45
CA ARG A 349 20.77 -19.19 6.54
C ARG A 349 20.66 -17.90 5.70
N ILE A 350 20.22 -18.01 4.44
CA ILE A 350 20.03 -16.87 3.55
C ILE A 350 18.98 -15.92 4.15
N ALA A 351 17.81 -16.43 4.56
CA ALA A 351 16.74 -15.61 5.14
C ALA A 351 17.21 -14.87 6.40
N THR A 352 18.01 -15.52 7.26
CA THR A 352 18.61 -14.88 8.44
C THR A 352 19.51 -13.71 8.03
N GLN A 353 20.39 -13.89 7.06
CA GLN A 353 21.28 -12.83 6.57
C GLN A 353 20.48 -11.65 6.00
N LEU A 354 19.44 -11.93 5.21
CA LEU A 354 18.58 -10.91 4.64
C LEU A 354 17.86 -10.09 5.73
N LEU A 355 17.24 -10.76 6.71
CA LEU A 355 16.48 -10.10 7.77
C LEU A 355 17.38 -9.33 8.75
N VAL A 356 18.57 -9.83 9.06
CA VAL A 356 19.54 -9.09 9.89
C VAL A 356 20.02 -7.82 9.17
N SER A 357 20.40 -7.94 7.89
CA SER A 357 20.80 -6.77 7.10
C SER A 357 19.66 -5.76 6.95
N PHE A 358 18.42 -6.26 6.79
CA PHE A 358 17.22 -5.44 6.71
C PHE A 358 16.98 -4.66 8.01
N ALA A 359 16.97 -5.32 9.15
CA ALA A 359 16.72 -4.68 10.44
C ALA A 359 17.68 -3.50 10.70
N ILE A 360 18.96 -3.66 10.33
CA ILE A 360 19.96 -2.59 10.47
C ILE A 360 19.68 -1.43 9.50
N CYS A 361 19.50 -1.74 8.21
CA CYS A 361 19.33 -0.71 7.18
C CYS A 361 17.96 -0.02 7.28
N ALA A 362 16.88 -0.75 7.60
CA ALA A 362 15.55 -0.20 7.74
C ALA A 362 15.47 0.76 8.91
N ALA A 363 16.00 0.41 10.07
CA ALA A 363 16.05 1.29 11.23
C ALA A 363 16.73 2.64 10.93
N LEU A 364 17.72 2.68 10.04
CA LEU A 364 18.48 3.88 9.72
C LEU A 364 17.87 4.71 8.58
N ILE A 365 17.41 4.07 7.51
CA ILE A 365 17.17 4.75 6.22
C ILE A 365 15.70 4.74 5.84
N TRP A 366 14.94 3.68 6.17
CA TRP A 366 13.60 3.48 5.65
C TRP A 366 12.61 4.63 5.94
N PRO A 367 12.54 5.23 7.15
CA PRO A 367 11.61 6.33 7.40
C PRO A 367 11.85 7.56 6.52
N LEU A 368 13.09 7.88 6.19
CA LEU A 368 13.43 9.01 5.30
C LEU A 368 13.17 8.67 3.84
N SER A 369 13.27 7.40 3.46
CA SER A 369 13.02 6.96 2.08
C SER A 369 11.53 6.78 1.75
N PHE A 370 10.70 6.35 2.71
CA PHE A 370 9.29 6.00 2.46
C PHE A 370 8.27 6.81 3.28
N THR A 371 8.61 7.26 4.50
CA THR A 371 7.68 8.05 5.31
C THR A 371 7.81 9.55 5.01
N LEU A 372 9.02 10.08 4.88
CA LEU A 372 9.26 11.50 4.56
C LEU A 372 8.61 11.96 3.23
N PRO A 373 8.58 11.19 2.13
CA PRO A 373 7.90 11.60 0.90
C PRO A 373 6.42 11.93 1.10
N ASN A 374 5.75 11.36 2.11
CA ASN A 374 4.35 11.68 2.40
C ASN A 374 4.18 13.13 2.91
N VAL A 375 5.21 13.72 3.54
CA VAL A 375 5.22 15.15 3.88
C VAL A 375 5.20 16.00 2.61
N LEU A 376 6.04 15.65 1.64
CA LEU A 376 6.12 16.36 0.36
C LEU A 376 4.81 16.21 -0.44
N ARG A 377 4.24 15.01 -0.50
CA ARG A 377 2.96 14.75 -1.17
C ARG A 377 1.81 15.51 -0.52
N ALA A 378 1.75 15.55 0.82
CA ALA A 378 0.73 16.27 1.57
C ALA A 378 0.76 17.79 1.31
N ALA A 379 1.92 18.32 0.95
CA ALA A 379 2.11 19.70 0.52
C ALA A 379 1.87 19.93 -1.00
N GLY A 380 1.58 18.87 -1.77
CA GLY A 380 1.33 18.96 -3.21
C GLY A 380 2.56 18.72 -4.11
N ASP A 381 3.71 18.34 -3.54
CA ASP A 381 4.97 18.08 -4.27
C ASP A 381 5.12 16.62 -4.74
N ALA A 382 3.99 16.00 -5.16
CA ALA A 382 3.93 14.60 -5.57
C ALA A 382 4.73 14.30 -6.84
N LYS A 383 4.86 15.28 -7.76
CA LYS A 383 5.64 15.10 -8.98
C LYS A 383 7.13 14.86 -8.66
N TYR A 384 7.69 15.63 -7.74
CA TYR A 384 9.09 15.46 -7.31
C TYR A 384 9.31 14.09 -6.65
N THR A 385 8.38 13.65 -5.78
CA THR A 385 8.52 12.32 -5.15
C THR A 385 8.48 11.21 -6.18
N MET A 386 7.61 11.30 -7.17
CA MET A 386 7.54 10.35 -8.28
C MET A 386 8.84 10.33 -9.09
N GLU A 387 9.35 11.49 -9.52
CA GLU A 387 10.56 11.57 -10.35
C GLU A 387 11.76 10.94 -9.63
N VAL A 388 11.98 11.29 -8.36
CA VAL A 388 13.07 10.72 -7.55
C VAL A 388 12.90 9.22 -7.36
N SER A 389 11.68 8.77 -6.99
CA SER A 389 11.43 7.35 -6.71
C SER A 389 11.54 6.48 -7.94
N VAL A 390 11.00 6.92 -9.09
CA VAL A 390 11.07 6.18 -10.35
C VAL A 390 12.53 6.11 -10.82
N PHE A 391 13.24 7.24 -10.85
CA PHE A 391 14.64 7.25 -11.24
C PHE A 391 15.49 6.35 -10.34
N SER A 392 15.32 6.46 -9.03
CA SER A 392 16.04 5.65 -8.06
C SER A 392 15.77 4.16 -8.21
N MET A 393 14.50 3.77 -8.40
CA MET A 393 14.12 2.38 -8.60
C MET A 393 14.81 1.75 -9.79
N TRP A 394 14.83 2.44 -10.92
CA TRP A 394 15.38 1.88 -12.15
C TRP A 394 16.91 1.94 -12.22
N VAL A 395 17.50 3.07 -11.84
CA VAL A 395 18.94 3.28 -11.93
C VAL A 395 19.68 2.64 -10.76
N PHE A 396 19.22 2.88 -9.53
CA PHE A 396 19.95 2.40 -8.35
C PHE A 396 19.48 1.01 -7.89
N ARG A 397 18.19 0.72 -7.85
CA ARG A 397 17.75 -0.58 -7.37
C ARG A 397 17.95 -1.67 -8.40
N VAL A 398 17.40 -1.52 -9.61
CA VAL A 398 17.51 -2.56 -10.64
C VAL A 398 18.96 -2.73 -11.05
N ALA A 399 19.64 -1.66 -11.50
CA ALA A 399 21.01 -1.78 -11.99
C ALA A 399 22.01 -2.28 -10.92
N SER A 400 21.92 -1.76 -9.67
CA SER A 400 22.82 -2.24 -8.61
C SER A 400 22.47 -3.65 -8.15
N SER A 401 21.22 -4.10 -8.22
CA SER A 401 20.89 -5.49 -7.93
C SER A 401 21.59 -6.44 -8.92
N TYR A 402 21.54 -6.14 -10.23
CA TYR A 402 22.27 -6.93 -11.23
C TYR A 402 23.79 -6.88 -11.01
N PHE A 403 24.33 -5.72 -10.65
CA PHE A 403 25.76 -5.58 -10.38
C PHE A 403 26.19 -6.37 -9.14
N PHE A 404 25.56 -6.15 -7.98
CA PHE A 404 25.96 -6.83 -6.73
C PHE A 404 25.63 -8.32 -6.74
N ALA A 405 24.47 -8.70 -7.23
CA ALA A 405 24.03 -10.09 -7.22
C ALA A 405 24.69 -10.92 -8.32
N GLY A 406 24.78 -10.37 -9.54
CA GLY A 406 25.37 -11.06 -10.70
C GLY A 406 26.87 -10.90 -10.78
N THR A 407 27.37 -9.66 -11.00
CA THR A 407 28.79 -9.41 -11.27
C THR A 407 29.70 -9.68 -10.06
N MET A 408 29.27 -9.26 -8.86
CA MET A 408 30.01 -9.50 -7.61
C MET A 408 29.73 -10.88 -6.98
N GLY A 409 28.75 -11.64 -7.50
CA GLY A 409 28.46 -12.98 -7.03
C GLY A 409 27.82 -13.05 -5.62
N LEU A 410 27.24 -11.94 -5.12
CA LEU A 410 26.65 -11.90 -3.78
C LEU A 410 25.24 -12.55 -3.70
N GLY A 411 24.73 -13.04 -4.85
CA GLY A 411 23.42 -13.70 -4.89
C GLY A 411 22.30 -12.83 -4.37
N VAL A 412 21.37 -13.42 -3.61
CA VAL A 412 20.19 -12.70 -3.10
C VAL A 412 20.57 -11.55 -2.16
N LEU A 413 21.65 -11.68 -1.39
CA LEU A 413 22.12 -10.58 -0.55
C LEU A 413 22.51 -9.36 -1.40
N GLY A 414 23.11 -9.56 -2.58
CA GLY A 414 23.42 -8.49 -3.54
C GLY A 414 22.17 -7.77 -4.02
N VAL A 415 21.04 -8.49 -4.22
CA VAL A 415 19.74 -7.89 -4.54
C VAL A 415 19.26 -6.94 -3.43
N TRP A 416 19.40 -7.35 -2.18
CA TRP A 416 18.99 -6.53 -1.03
C TRP A 416 19.94 -5.34 -0.80
N ILE A 417 21.23 -5.49 -1.07
CA ILE A 417 22.18 -4.36 -1.08
C ILE A 417 21.75 -3.33 -2.12
N GLY A 418 21.36 -3.74 -3.33
CA GLY A 418 20.80 -2.84 -4.35
C GLY A 418 19.56 -2.09 -3.84
N MET A 419 18.73 -2.74 -3.05
CA MET A 419 17.59 -2.11 -2.38
C MET A 419 18.03 -1.03 -1.38
N TYR A 420 19.08 -1.26 -0.60
CA TYR A 420 19.58 -0.28 0.38
C TYR A 420 20.24 0.91 -0.32
N VAL A 421 20.91 0.71 -1.45
CA VAL A 421 21.45 1.79 -2.27
C VAL A 421 20.33 2.69 -2.80
N ASP A 422 19.25 2.12 -3.32
CA ASP A 422 18.04 2.85 -3.72
C ASP A 422 17.48 3.69 -2.56
N TRP A 423 17.33 3.10 -1.37
CA TRP A 423 16.84 3.82 -0.19
C TRP A 423 17.76 4.98 0.21
N GLY A 424 19.06 4.78 0.17
CA GLY A 424 20.05 5.82 0.46
C GLY A 424 19.95 7.00 -0.48
N PHE A 425 19.85 6.74 -1.78
CA PHE A 425 19.71 7.79 -2.80
C PHE A 425 18.39 8.58 -2.63
N ARG A 426 17.26 7.89 -2.44
CA ARG A 426 15.97 8.55 -2.14
C ARG A 426 16.06 9.42 -0.90
N THR A 427 16.61 8.87 0.18
CA THR A 427 16.79 9.59 1.44
C THR A 427 17.55 10.88 1.22
N LEU A 428 18.67 10.84 0.51
CA LEU A 428 19.51 12.01 0.22
C LEU A 428 18.68 13.11 -0.47
N LEU A 429 18.00 12.77 -1.55
CA LEU A 429 17.24 13.76 -2.33
C LEU A 429 16.01 14.28 -1.58
N PHE A 430 15.27 13.41 -0.87
CA PHE A 430 14.11 13.84 -0.08
C PHE A 430 14.50 14.72 1.09
N VAL A 431 15.59 14.42 1.80
CA VAL A 431 16.11 15.25 2.88
C VAL A 431 16.59 16.62 2.35
N ILE A 432 17.30 16.66 1.22
CA ILE A 432 17.70 17.93 0.59
C ILE A 432 16.46 18.75 0.24
N ARG A 433 15.45 18.14 -0.40
CA ARG A 433 14.19 18.82 -0.76
C ARG A 433 13.45 19.34 0.45
N TYR A 434 13.35 18.53 1.51
CA TYR A 434 12.72 18.89 2.76
C TYR A 434 13.42 20.05 3.45
N ARG A 435 14.76 20.00 3.58
CA ARG A 435 15.57 21.05 4.23
C ARG A 435 15.51 22.38 3.48
N ARG A 436 15.45 22.37 2.16
CA ARG A 436 15.30 23.58 1.34
C ARG A 436 13.97 24.30 1.52
N GLY A 437 12.98 23.71 2.19
CA GLY A 437 11.70 24.34 2.50
C GLY A 437 10.76 24.59 1.32
N LYS A 438 11.15 24.32 0.09
CA LYS A 438 10.35 24.59 -1.12
C LYS A 438 8.98 23.89 -1.16
N TRP A 439 8.80 22.83 -0.37
CA TRP A 439 7.53 22.13 -0.21
C TRP A 439 6.46 22.95 0.56
N LEU A 440 6.88 23.98 1.32
CA LEU A 440 5.99 24.88 2.07
C LEU A 440 5.48 26.04 1.22
N GLU A 441 5.99 26.19 -0.01
CA GLU A 441 5.65 27.30 -0.91
C GLU A 441 4.63 26.87 -1.97
N LYS A 442 4.28 25.60 -2.01
CA LYS A 442 3.30 25.01 -2.94
C LYS A 442 1.94 24.93 -2.30
#